data_41c4c960123e18d1056510f3220df437
#
_entry.id   41c4c960123e18d1056510f3220df437
#
_cell.length_a   1.000
_cell.length_b   1.000
_cell.length_c   1.000
_cell.angle_alpha   90.00
_cell.angle_beta   90.00
_cell.angle_gamma   90.00
#
_symmetry.space_group_name_H-M   'P 1'
#
loop_
_entity.id
_entity.type
_entity.pdbx_description
1 polymer ?
#
loop_
_entity_poly.entity_id
_entity_poly.type
_entity_poly.pdbx_seq_one_letter_code
_entity_poly.pdbx_strand_id
1 'polypeptide(L)'
;MPRLLACLSIACLLLAPPARARSALHKWVDKDGVLHVADDPPPPASRSHRSPRQAPAPVKKANDWWERRNDAPPDEIDRAAQVYNVPAELVRAVIWAESAGDASAVSRTGAQGLMQLMPRTAGDMYVQDPVDPAQNIMGGTRYLRYLANLFNGDMLLTLAAYNAGPEAVRKYGGVPPFDETRQYCKKVMAYYRQLKAKSPKKLASNREPRQ
;
A
#
# COMPACT_ATOMS: atom_id res chain seq x y z
N MET A 1 -53.28 -73.90 -15.65
CA MET A 1 -52.27 -73.17 -16.38
C MET A 1 -52.21 -71.76 -15.78
N PRO A 2 -51.25 -71.43 -14.91
CA PRO A 2 -50.98 -70.02 -14.49
C PRO A 2 -49.72 -69.47 -15.16
N ARG A 3 -49.84 -68.30 -15.71
CA ARG A 3 -48.78 -67.53 -16.33
C ARG A 3 -47.96 -66.84 -15.27
N LEU A 4 -46.66 -67.13 -15.24
CA LEU A 4 -45.65 -66.40 -14.45
C LEU A 4 -45.36 -65.06 -15.18
N LEU A 5 -45.61 -63.92 -14.49
CA LEU A 5 -45.15 -62.59 -14.84
C LEU A 5 -43.83 -62.32 -14.12
N ALA A 6 -42.74 -62.22 -14.88
CA ALA A 6 -41.45 -61.79 -14.39
C ALA A 6 -41.40 -60.27 -14.33
N CYS A 7 -41.33 -59.69 -13.12
CA CYS A 7 -41.06 -58.27 -12.94
C CYS A 7 -39.55 -58.03 -13.06
N LEU A 8 -39.16 -57.34 -14.13
CA LEU A 8 -37.79 -56.80 -14.30
C LEU A 8 -37.69 -55.50 -13.55
N SER A 9 -37.01 -55.49 -12.39
CA SER A 9 -36.67 -54.27 -11.66
C SER A 9 -35.43 -53.63 -12.27
N ILE A 10 -35.60 -52.54 -13.00
CA ILE A 10 -34.49 -51.71 -13.47
C ILE A 10 -34.02 -50.82 -12.31
N ALA A 11 -32.88 -51.18 -11.72
CA ALA A 11 -32.19 -50.32 -10.77
C ALA A 11 -31.56 -49.14 -11.51
N CYS A 12 -32.17 -47.98 -11.37
CA CYS A 12 -31.66 -46.73 -11.87
C CYS A 12 -30.51 -46.26 -10.92
N LEU A 13 -29.27 -46.51 -11.36
CA LEU A 13 -28.06 -46.02 -10.65
C LEU A 13 -27.94 -44.53 -10.91
N LEU A 14 -28.38 -43.69 -9.98
CA LEU A 14 -28.17 -42.26 -10.02
C LEU A 14 -26.66 -42.01 -9.75
N LEU A 15 -25.89 -41.76 -10.85
CA LEU A 15 -24.55 -41.18 -10.75
C LEU A 15 -24.69 -39.75 -10.22
N ALA A 16 -24.40 -39.54 -8.93
CA ALA A 16 -24.21 -38.22 -8.40
C ALA A 16 -22.96 -37.57 -9.07
N PRO A 17 -23.05 -36.32 -9.55
CA PRO A 17 -21.87 -35.65 -10.09
C PRO A 17 -20.83 -35.49 -8.97
N PRO A 18 -19.52 -35.62 -9.27
CA PRO A 18 -18.48 -35.42 -8.29
C PRO A 18 -18.61 -34.02 -7.68
N ALA A 19 -18.72 -33.97 -6.38
CA ALA A 19 -18.70 -32.71 -5.64
C ALA A 19 -17.38 -31.96 -6.00
N ARG A 20 -17.49 -30.85 -6.71
CA ARG A 20 -16.37 -29.94 -6.94
C ARG A 20 -15.87 -29.51 -5.57
N ALA A 21 -14.72 -30.01 -5.18
CA ALA A 21 -14.00 -29.50 -4.01
C ALA A 21 -13.82 -28.00 -4.17
N ARG A 22 -14.44 -27.22 -3.31
CA ARG A 22 -14.17 -25.79 -3.23
C ARG A 22 -12.72 -25.64 -2.81
N SER A 23 -11.85 -25.21 -3.71
CA SER A 23 -10.48 -24.86 -3.36
C SER A 23 -10.52 -23.82 -2.25
N ALA A 24 -9.96 -24.18 -1.10
CA ALA A 24 -9.87 -23.27 0.03
C ALA A 24 -8.73 -22.30 -0.25
N LEU A 25 -9.05 -21.02 -0.40
CA LEU A 25 -8.05 -19.97 -0.58
C LEU A 25 -7.20 -19.87 0.69
N HIS A 26 -5.94 -20.28 0.62
CA HIS A 26 -4.98 -20.19 1.70
C HIS A 26 -4.30 -18.83 1.69
N LYS A 27 -4.25 -18.20 2.88
CA LYS A 27 -3.56 -16.89 3.07
C LYS A 27 -2.52 -17.08 4.17
N TRP A 28 -1.27 -16.72 3.86
CA TRP A 28 -0.20 -16.73 4.85
C TRP A 28 0.75 -15.56 4.62
N VAL A 29 1.44 -15.17 5.67
CA VAL A 29 2.50 -14.15 5.62
C VAL A 29 3.83 -14.87 5.74
N ASP A 30 4.74 -14.62 4.82
CA ASP A 30 6.08 -15.21 4.88
C ASP A 30 6.97 -14.51 5.94
N LYS A 31 8.20 -15.03 6.10
CA LYS A 31 9.18 -14.50 7.05
C LYS A 31 9.56 -13.03 6.80
N ASP A 32 9.31 -12.55 5.60
CA ASP A 32 9.64 -11.20 5.14
C ASP A 32 8.43 -10.25 5.24
N GLY A 33 7.29 -10.76 5.77
CA GLY A 33 6.06 -9.98 5.97
C GLY A 33 5.19 -9.87 4.72
N VAL A 34 5.44 -10.64 3.65
CA VAL A 34 4.67 -10.64 2.42
C VAL A 34 3.43 -11.54 2.57
N LEU A 35 2.26 -11.00 2.28
CA LEU A 35 1.02 -11.76 2.25
C LEU A 35 0.91 -12.56 0.95
N HIS A 36 0.86 -13.88 1.08
CA HIS A 36 0.59 -14.80 -0.01
C HIS A 36 -0.88 -15.23 -0.01
N VAL A 37 -1.46 -15.36 -1.20
CA VAL A 37 -2.81 -15.87 -1.40
C VAL A 37 -2.72 -16.89 -2.54
N ALA A 38 -2.96 -18.17 -2.23
CA ALA A 38 -2.91 -19.25 -3.21
C ALA A 38 -3.94 -20.33 -2.90
N ASP A 39 -4.26 -21.12 -3.91
CA ASP A 39 -5.15 -22.28 -3.77
C ASP A 39 -4.46 -23.47 -3.11
N ASP A 40 -3.12 -23.45 -3.04
CA ASP A 40 -2.31 -24.47 -2.40
C ASP A 40 -1.91 -24.06 -0.97
N PRO A 41 -1.79 -25.01 -0.03
CA PRO A 41 -1.30 -24.73 1.32
C PRO A 41 0.16 -24.25 1.30
N PRO A 42 0.59 -23.43 2.28
CA PRO A 42 1.96 -22.97 2.36
C PRO A 42 2.95 -24.13 2.42
N PRO A 43 4.14 -24.02 1.80
CA PRO A 43 5.17 -25.04 1.91
C PRO A 43 5.53 -25.26 3.39
N PRO A 44 5.86 -26.50 3.80
CA PRO A 44 6.23 -26.78 5.18
C PRO A 44 7.43 -25.91 5.58
N ALA A 45 7.30 -25.25 6.73
CA ALA A 45 8.31 -24.33 7.23
C ALA A 45 9.65 -25.07 7.38
N SER A 46 10.60 -24.79 6.50
CA SER A 46 11.98 -25.23 6.71
C SER A 46 12.47 -24.59 8.00
N ARG A 47 12.96 -25.39 8.94
CA ARG A 47 13.57 -24.92 10.18
C ARG A 47 14.78 -24.06 9.85
N SER A 48 14.58 -22.79 9.57
CA SER A 48 15.67 -21.83 9.40
C SER A 48 16.22 -21.48 10.78
N HIS A 49 17.52 -21.61 10.94
CA HIS A 49 18.26 -21.11 12.09
C HIS A 49 17.85 -19.66 12.35
N ARG A 50 17.30 -19.39 13.55
CA ARG A 50 17.12 -18.03 14.04
C ARG A 50 18.48 -17.37 14.13
N SER A 51 18.83 -16.56 13.17
CA SER A 51 19.84 -15.53 13.38
C SER A 51 19.38 -14.61 14.52
N PRO A 52 20.24 -14.17 15.42
CA PRO A 52 19.86 -13.27 16.50
C PRO A 52 19.20 -12.03 15.88
N ARG A 53 18.02 -11.71 16.38
CA ARG A 53 17.26 -10.52 16.01
C ARG A 53 18.17 -9.33 16.26
N GLN A 54 18.80 -8.79 15.22
CA GLN A 54 19.49 -7.51 15.34
C GLN A 54 18.45 -6.49 15.79
N ALA A 55 18.74 -5.84 16.92
CA ALA A 55 17.95 -4.69 17.36
C ALA A 55 17.80 -3.71 16.19
N PRO A 56 16.61 -3.10 15.98
CA PRO A 56 16.45 -2.14 14.92
C PRO A 56 17.53 -1.08 15.08
N ALA A 57 18.31 -0.89 14.02
CA ALA A 57 19.34 0.15 13.99
C ALA A 57 18.70 1.49 14.44
N PRO A 58 19.41 2.30 15.24
CA PRO A 58 18.85 3.56 15.71
C PRO A 58 18.36 4.35 14.49
N VAL A 59 17.09 4.78 14.55
CA VAL A 59 16.47 5.60 13.52
C VAL A 59 17.35 6.83 13.36
N LYS A 60 18.24 6.82 12.36
CA LYS A 60 19.05 7.98 11.99
C LYS A 60 18.08 9.13 11.81
N LYS A 61 18.38 10.27 12.47
CA LYS A 61 17.54 11.47 12.48
C LYS A 61 16.95 11.70 11.09
N ALA A 62 15.62 11.70 10.98
CA ALA A 62 14.88 11.83 9.73
C ALA A 62 15.06 13.17 8.99
N ASN A 63 16.15 13.91 9.32
CA ASN A 63 16.26 15.33 9.04
C ASN A 63 17.04 15.69 7.78
N ASP A 64 17.81 14.78 7.25
CA ASP A 64 18.81 15.07 6.23
C ASP A 64 18.83 14.06 5.08
N TRP A 65 17.83 13.18 4.96
CA TRP A 65 17.84 12.19 3.88
C TRP A 65 17.69 12.83 2.50
N TRP A 66 16.85 13.86 2.37
CA TRP A 66 16.72 14.62 1.14
C TRP A 66 17.94 15.49 0.81
N GLU A 67 18.75 15.84 1.82
CA GLU A 67 20.00 16.55 1.60
C GLU A 67 21.12 15.60 1.16
N ARG A 68 21.04 14.33 1.53
CA ARG A 68 22.05 13.30 1.24
C ARG A 68 21.79 12.48 -0.02
N ARG A 69 20.53 12.40 -0.45
CA ARG A 69 20.11 11.73 -1.69
C ARG A 69 19.41 12.75 -2.56
N ASN A 70 20.04 13.10 -3.69
CA ASN A 70 19.47 14.03 -4.66
C ASN A 70 18.36 13.41 -5.54
N ASP A 71 17.86 12.23 -5.19
CA ASP A 71 16.91 11.49 -6.01
C ASP A 71 15.48 12.04 -5.89
N ALA A 72 15.17 12.75 -4.80
CA ALA A 72 13.87 13.38 -4.59
C ALA A 72 14.00 14.92 -4.64
N PRO A 73 13.88 15.56 -5.82
CA PRO A 73 14.07 17.00 -5.98
C PRO A 73 13.07 17.78 -5.11
N PRO A 74 13.52 18.67 -4.22
CA PRO A 74 12.64 19.45 -3.35
C PRO A 74 11.59 20.26 -4.13
N ASP A 75 12.01 20.85 -5.24
CA ASP A 75 11.16 21.70 -6.08
C ASP A 75 10.01 20.91 -6.72
N GLU A 76 10.26 19.66 -7.13
CA GLU A 76 9.22 18.78 -7.68
C GLU A 76 8.22 18.33 -6.61
N ILE A 77 8.67 18.12 -5.39
CA ILE A 77 7.78 17.82 -4.26
C ILE A 77 6.88 19.02 -3.98
N ASP A 78 7.45 20.22 -3.91
CA ASP A 78 6.69 21.46 -3.63
C ASP A 78 5.72 21.78 -4.77
N ARG A 79 6.14 21.57 -6.02
CA ARG A 79 5.28 21.70 -7.20
C ARG A 79 4.10 20.73 -7.17
N ALA A 80 4.34 19.44 -6.94
CA ALA A 80 3.29 18.43 -6.88
C ALA A 80 2.32 18.71 -5.72
N ALA A 81 2.84 19.08 -4.55
CA ALA A 81 2.08 19.47 -3.38
C ALA A 81 1.14 20.65 -3.68
N GLN A 82 1.63 21.66 -4.39
CA GLN A 82 0.83 22.82 -4.79
C GLN A 82 -0.25 22.44 -5.81
N VAL A 83 0.11 21.70 -6.88
CA VAL A 83 -0.82 21.29 -7.94
C VAL A 83 -1.98 20.47 -7.38
N TYR A 84 -1.70 19.55 -6.48
CA TYR A 84 -2.73 18.65 -5.93
C TYR A 84 -3.29 19.09 -4.57
N ASN A 85 -2.87 20.24 -4.06
CA ASN A 85 -3.27 20.74 -2.75
C ASN A 85 -3.10 19.67 -1.63
N VAL A 86 -1.90 19.08 -1.59
CA VAL A 86 -1.44 18.13 -0.57
C VAL A 86 -0.30 18.78 0.20
N PRO A 87 -0.23 18.70 1.53
CA PRO A 87 0.93 19.26 2.26
C PRO A 87 2.25 18.66 1.78
N ALA A 88 3.24 19.50 1.44
CA ALA A 88 4.54 19.04 0.97
C ALA A 88 5.24 18.14 1.99
N GLU A 89 5.06 18.42 3.28
CA GLU A 89 5.56 17.60 4.37
C GLU A 89 4.94 16.20 4.38
N LEU A 90 3.69 16.06 3.94
CA LEU A 90 3.04 14.76 3.82
C LEU A 90 3.63 13.97 2.64
N VAL A 91 3.85 14.62 1.50
CA VAL A 91 4.50 14.00 0.34
C VAL A 91 5.89 13.50 0.71
N ARG A 92 6.70 14.35 1.38
CA ARG A 92 8.03 13.96 1.89
C ARG A 92 7.97 12.79 2.86
N ALA A 93 6.98 12.77 3.77
CA ALA A 93 6.81 11.69 4.74
C ALA A 93 6.46 10.36 4.07
N VAL A 94 5.63 10.39 3.01
CA VAL A 94 5.30 9.20 2.22
C VAL A 94 6.53 8.71 1.47
N ILE A 95 7.25 9.56 0.73
CA ILE A 95 8.50 9.19 0.05
C ILE A 95 9.48 8.51 1.01
N TRP A 96 9.63 9.08 2.21
CA TRP A 96 10.50 8.48 3.22
C TRP A 96 10.02 7.11 3.69
N ALA A 97 8.73 6.94 3.86
CA ALA A 97 8.17 5.66 4.29
C ALA A 97 8.29 4.57 3.22
N GLU A 98 8.15 4.95 1.94
CA GLU A 98 8.11 4.04 0.80
C GLU A 98 9.51 3.60 0.34
N SER A 99 10.37 4.55 0.03
CA SER A 99 11.66 4.28 -0.61
C SER A 99 12.87 4.77 0.17
N ALA A 100 12.68 5.48 1.29
CA ALA A 100 13.73 6.24 1.96
C ALA A 100 14.46 7.23 1.00
N GLY A 101 13.78 7.71 -0.04
CA GLY A 101 14.29 8.66 -1.03
C GLY A 101 15.05 8.02 -2.19
N ASP A 102 14.94 6.72 -2.39
CA ASP A 102 15.57 6.00 -3.50
C ASP A 102 14.64 5.99 -4.72
N ALA A 103 15.01 6.74 -5.78
CA ALA A 103 14.22 6.82 -7.00
C ALA A 103 14.25 5.53 -7.81
N SER A 104 15.29 4.72 -7.66
CA SER A 104 15.44 3.44 -8.35
C SER A 104 14.82 2.26 -7.60
N ALA A 105 14.22 2.50 -6.44
CA ALA A 105 13.66 1.44 -5.61
C ALA A 105 12.58 0.66 -6.34
N VAL A 106 12.72 -0.67 -6.34
CA VAL A 106 11.71 -1.61 -6.85
C VAL A 106 11.42 -2.63 -5.76
N SER A 107 10.15 -2.73 -5.36
CA SER A 107 9.73 -3.72 -4.36
C SER A 107 9.61 -5.11 -4.99
N ARG A 108 9.54 -6.15 -4.15
CA ARG A 108 9.31 -7.52 -4.60
C ARG A 108 7.95 -7.71 -5.28
N THR A 109 6.99 -6.88 -4.95
CA THR A 109 5.64 -6.89 -5.55
C THR A 109 5.54 -6.02 -6.80
N GLY A 110 6.64 -5.35 -7.20
CA GLY A 110 6.73 -4.54 -8.42
C GLY A 110 6.33 -3.08 -8.23
N ALA A 111 6.20 -2.58 -7.00
CA ALA A 111 6.06 -1.15 -6.76
C ALA A 111 7.37 -0.43 -7.05
N GLN A 112 7.32 0.77 -7.66
CA GLN A 112 8.49 1.44 -8.24
C GLN A 112 8.62 2.90 -7.82
N GLY A 113 9.87 3.34 -7.69
CA GLY A 113 10.28 4.73 -7.53
C GLY A 113 10.06 5.30 -6.13
N LEU A 114 10.20 6.61 -6.01
CA LEU A 114 10.18 7.36 -4.75
C LEU A 114 8.93 7.12 -3.89
N MET A 115 7.76 7.05 -4.52
CA MET A 115 6.47 6.87 -3.86
C MET A 115 5.90 5.46 -4.05
N GLN A 116 6.73 4.51 -4.53
CA GLN A 116 6.41 3.09 -4.68
C GLN A 116 5.04 2.85 -5.35
N LEU A 117 4.90 3.36 -6.57
CA LEU A 117 3.68 3.16 -7.34
C LEU A 117 3.64 1.76 -7.94
N MET A 118 2.56 1.03 -7.71
CA MET A 118 2.27 -0.21 -8.44
C MET A 118 2.04 0.12 -9.92
N PRO A 119 2.44 -0.76 -10.87
CA PRO A 119 2.33 -0.49 -12.31
C PRO A 119 0.93 -0.05 -12.76
N ARG A 120 -0.12 -0.67 -12.22
CA ARG A 120 -1.49 -0.27 -12.50
C ARG A 120 -1.78 1.15 -12.00
N THR A 121 -1.40 1.45 -10.75
CA THR A 121 -1.59 2.79 -10.17
C THR A 121 -0.80 3.84 -10.94
N ALA A 122 0.43 3.53 -11.35
CA ALA A 122 1.24 4.40 -12.20
C ALA A 122 0.51 4.75 -13.50
N GLY A 123 -0.04 3.75 -14.20
CA GLY A 123 -0.84 3.94 -15.41
C GLY A 123 -2.09 4.78 -15.16
N ASP A 124 -2.86 4.48 -14.10
CA ASP A 124 -4.06 5.22 -13.71
C ASP A 124 -3.72 6.69 -13.34
N MET A 125 -2.51 6.94 -12.88
CA MET A 125 -1.99 8.28 -12.54
C MET A 125 -1.16 8.92 -13.64
N TYR A 126 -1.19 8.39 -14.87
CA TYR A 126 -0.50 8.91 -16.06
C TYR A 126 1.03 9.00 -15.90
N VAL A 127 1.64 8.10 -15.15
CA VAL A 127 3.09 7.95 -15.01
C VAL A 127 3.56 6.98 -16.07
N GLN A 128 4.41 7.46 -16.99
CA GLN A 128 4.97 6.65 -18.07
C GLN A 128 6.27 5.96 -17.63
N ASP A 129 7.10 6.67 -16.87
CA ASP A 129 8.32 6.16 -16.28
C ASP A 129 8.26 6.31 -14.76
N PRO A 130 7.95 5.22 -14.02
CA PRO A 130 7.82 5.29 -12.57
C PRO A 130 9.15 5.40 -11.82
N VAL A 131 10.31 5.27 -12.48
CA VAL A 131 11.63 5.55 -11.87
C VAL A 131 12.11 6.98 -12.13
N ASP A 132 11.45 7.71 -13.04
CA ASP A 132 11.66 9.14 -13.16
C ASP A 132 11.13 9.88 -11.92
N PRO A 133 11.98 10.62 -11.19
CA PRO A 133 11.60 11.27 -9.94
C PRO A 133 10.40 12.22 -10.07
N ALA A 134 10.39 13.04 -11.13
CA ALA A 134 9.36 14.07 -11.32
C ALA A 134 8.00 13.42 -11.62
N GLN A 135 7.96 12.42 -12.52
CA GLN A 135 6.73 11.71 -12.85
C GLN A 135 6.21 10.91 -11.67
N ASN A 136 7.10 10.23 -10.93
CA ASN A 136 6.72 9.43 -9.77
C ASN A 136 6.13 10.28 -8.65
N ILE A 137 6.77 11.41 -8.30
CA ILE A 137 6.27 12.36 -7.30
C ILE A 137 4.93 12.94 -7.73
N MET A 138 4.82 13.36 -8.98
CA MET A 138 3.58 13.93 -9.50
C MET A 138 2.43 12.92 -9.47
N GLY A 139 2.66 11.69 -9.94
CA GLY A 139 1.67 10.61 -9.93
C GLY A 139 1.29 10.15 -8.53
N GLY A 140 2.28 9.95 -7.66
CA GLY A 140 2.05 9.54 -6.27
C GLY A 140 1.29 10.59 -5.47
N THR A 141 1.60 11.87 -5.66
CA THR A 141 0.86 12.98 -5.02
C THR A 141 -0.57 13.09 -5.55
N ARG A 142 -0.78 12.87 -6.87
CA ARG A 142 -2.12 12.76 -7.46
C ARG A 142 -2.91 11.63 -6.83
N TYR A 143 -2.29 10.47 -6.65
CA TYR A 143 -2.93 9.31 -6.02
C TYR A 143 -3.29 9.59 -4.55
N LEU A 144 -2.38 10.22 -3.78
CA LEU A 144 -2.69 10.67 -2.42
C LEU A 144 -3.91 11.60 -2.39
N ARG A 145 -4.00 12.56 -3.33
CA ARG A 145 -5.14 13.48 -3.42
C ARG A 145 -6.42 12.75 -3.78
N TYR A 146 -6.37 11.83 -4.74
CA TYR A 146 -7.50 10.98 -5.10
C TYR A 146 -8.04 10.24 -3.86
N LEU A 147 -7.16 9.59 -3.10
CA LEU A 147 -7.53 8.87 -1.89
C LEU A 147 -8.07 9.80 -0.79
N ALA A 148 -7.46 10.97 -0.61
CA ALA A 148 -7.97 11.97 0.34
C ALA A 148 -9.39 12.40 0.00
N ASN A 149 -9.71 12.62 -1.27
CA ASN A 149 -11.08 12.93 -1.70
C ASN A 149 -12.02 11.74 -1.44
N LEU A 150 -11.57 10.51 -1.69
CA LEU A 150 -12.35 9.29 -1.49
C LEU A 150 -12.74 9.06 -0.02
N PHE A 151 -11.89 9.49 0.90
CA PHE A 151 -12.08 9.34 2.35
C PHE A 151 -12.34 10.68 3.07
N ASN A 152 -12.94 11.66 2.37
CA ASN A 152 -13.40 12.94 2.94
C ASN A 152 -12.31 13.71 3.69
N GLY A 153 -11.05 13.59 3.28
CA GLY A 153 -9.91 14.26 3.91
C GLY A 153 -9.40 13.58 5.18
N ASP A 154 -9.94 12.43 5.57
CA ASP A 154 -9.36 11.65 6.68
C ASP A 154 -7.96 11.16 6.30
N MET A 155 -6.97 11.74 6.96
CA MET A 155 -5.56 11.46 6.68
C MET A 155 -5.19 10.02 7.02
N LEU A 156 -5.73 9.47 8.10
CA LEU A 156 -5.40 8.12 8.52
C LEU A 156 -5.95 7.07 7.54
N LEU A 157 -7.20 7.26 7.10
CA LEU A 157 -7.82 6.40 6.08
C LEU A 157 -7.15 6.57 4.72
N THR A 158 -6.74 7.79 4.37
CA THR A 158 -5.97 8.08 3.14
C THR A 158 -4.67 7.29 3.12
N LEU A 159 -3.90 7.32 4.20
CA LEU A 159 -2.63 6.59 4.31
C LEU A 159 -2.83 5.08 4.35
N ALA A 160 -3.86 4.61 5.05
CA ALA A 160 -4.20 3.19 5.06
C ALA A 160 -4.59 2.70 3.65
N ALA A 161 -5.33 3.51 2.89
CA ALA A 161 -5.70 3.19 1.52
C ALA A 161 -4.52 3.28 0.55
N TYR A 162 -3.55 4.16 0.79
CA TYR A 162 -2.33 4.23 0.01
C TYR A 162 -1.54 2.92 0.09
N ASN A 163 -1.38 2.38 1.29
CA ASN A 163 -0.62 1.16 1.53
C ASN A 163 -1.41 -0.12 1.23
N ALA A 164 -2.66 -0.23 1.72
CA ALA A 164 -3.45 -1.46 1.63
C ALA A 164 -4.46 -1.48 0.48
N GLY A 165 -4.60 -0.36 -0.24
CA GLY A 165 -5.64 -0.17 -1.24
C GLY A 165 -6.99 0.32 -0.66
N PRO A 166 -7.75 1.12 -1.42
CA PRO A 166 -9.01 1.69 -0.97
C PRO A 166 -10.09 0.64 -0.68
N GLU A 167 -10.07 -0.48 -1.39
CA GLU A 167 -11.03 -1.56 -1.19
C GLU A 167 -10.87 -2.24 0.19
N ALA A 168 -9.62 -2.38 0.66
CA ALA A 168 -9.39 -2.91 1.99
C ALA A 168 -9.97 -1.97 3.07
N VAL A 169 -9.74 -0.66 2.94
CA VAL A 169 -10.29 0.34 3.87
C VAL A 169 -11.81 0.34 3.87
N ARG A 170 -12.45 0.25 2.70
CA ARG A 170 -13.92 0.13 2.59
C ARG A 170 -14.43 -1.16 3.23
N LYS A 171 -13.80 -2.29 2.92
CA LYS A 171 -14.19 -3.60 3.45
C LYS A 171 -14.19 -3.65 4.97
N TYR A 172 -13.20 -3.01 5.60
CA TYR A 172 -13.06 -3.01 7.07
C TYR A 172 -13.73 -1.77 7.72
N GLY A 173 -14.29 -0.87 6.95
CA GLY A 173 -14.92 0.36 7.47
C GLY A 173 -13.93 1.27 8.22
N GLY A 174 -12.62 1.16 7.95
CA GLY A 174 -11.55 1.86 8.68
C GLY A 174 -10.17 1.34 8.31
N VAL A 175 -9.17 1.63 9.15
CA VAL A 175 -7.82 1.09 8.97
C VAL A 175 -7.87 -0.44 9.06
N PRO A 176 -7.47 -1.17 7.99
CA PRO A 176 -7.48 -2.62 8.01
C PRO A 176 -6.63 -3.20 9.15
N PRO A 177 -6.99 -4.37 9.70
CA PRO A 177 -6.25 -5.01 10.79
C PRO A 177 -4.94 -5.68 10.30
N PHE A 178 -4.28 -5.07 9.31
CA PHE A 178 -3.00 -5.52 8.79
C PHE A 178 -1.87 -4.82 9.57
N ASP A 179 -0.96 -5.59 10.15
CA ASP A 179 0.15 -5.04 10.95
C ASP A 179 1.04 -4.11 10.12
N GLU A 180 1.30 -4.47 8.86
CA GLU A 180 2.05 -3.63 7.93
C GLU A 180 1.38 -2.27 7.74
N THR A 181 0.08 -2.24 7.42
CA THR A 181 -0.65 -0.99 7.20
C THR A 181 -0.71 -0.12 8.45
N ARG A 182 -0.91 -0.73 9.61
CA ARG A 182 -0.91 0.00 10.89
C ARG A 182 0.46 0.62 11.21
N GLN A 183 1.54 -0.13 10.94
CA GLN A 183 2.90 0.35 11.12
C GLN A 183 3.24 1.45 10.10
N TYR A 184 2.82 1.28 8.86
CA TYR A 184 2.95 2.28 7.80
C TYR A 184 2.31 3.61 8.20
N CYS A 185 1.04 3.59 8.58
CA CYS A 185 0.33 4.79 9.04
C CYS A 185 1.05 5.47 10.20
N LYS A 186 1.50 4.71 11.21
CA LYS A 186 2.27 5.26 12.34
C LYS A 186 3.58 5.91 11.88
N LYS A 187 4.31 5.25 10.98
CA LYS A 187 5.59 5.71 10.43
C LYS A 187 5.41 7.02 9.66
N VAL A 188 4.47 7.08 8.70
CA VAL A 188 4.22 8.30 7.92
C VAL A 188 3.75 9.45 8.80
N MET A 189 2.82 9.21 9.72
CA MET A 189 2.33 10.25 10.63
C MET A 189 3.41 10.79 11.56
N ALA A 190 4.36 9.95 12.00
CA ALA A 190 5.49 10.40 12.81
C ALA A 190 6.40 11.34 12.01
N TYR A 191 6.77 10.97 10.78
CA TYR A 191 7.58 11.82 9.90
C TYR A 191 6.86 13.12 9.53
N TYR A 192 5.59 13.05 9.18
CA TYR A 192 4.80 14.23 8.86
C TYR A 192 4.78 15.24 10.00
N ARG A 193 4.54 14.79 11.25
CA ARG A 193 4.55 15.66 12.42
C ARG A 193 5.93 16.31 12.66
N GLN A 194 7.00 15.54 12.49
CA GLN A 194 8.37 16.05 12.62
C GLN A 194 8.68 17.13 11.57
N LEU A 195 8.32 16.88 10.31
CA LEU A 195 8.52 17.83 9.22
C LEU A 195 7.70 19.10 9.42
N LYS A 196 6.44 18.96 9.78
CA LYS A 196 5.53 20.09 10.05
C LYS A 196 6.00 20.95 11.23
N ALA A 197 6.59 20.34 12.28
CA ALA A 197 7.13 21.08 13.41
C ALA A 197 8.36 21.93 13.03
N LYS A 198 9.07 21.57 11.94
CA LYS A 198 10.27 22.27 11.45
C LYS A 198 9.97 23.28 10.35
N SER A 199 8.87 23.11 9.64
CA SER A 199 8.41 24.10 8.66
C SER A 199 8.14 25.41 9.39
N PRO A 200 8.84 26.52 9.02
CA PRO A 200 8.54 27.81 9.62
C PRO A 200 7.04 28.08 9.37
N LYS A 201 6.28 28.39 10.43
CA LYS A 201 4.93 28.90 10.28
C LYS A 201 5.05 30.06 9.29
N LYS A 202 4.55 29.88 8.07
CA LYS A 202 4.29 31.01 7.16
C LYS A 202 3.32 31.90 7.93
N LEU A 203 3.89 32.90 8.63
CA LEU A 203 3.14 33.94 9.30
C LEU A 203 2.12 34.44 8.29
N ALA A 204 0.86 34.40 8.68
CA ALA A 204 -0.23 35.07 8.01
C ALA A 204 0.00 36.58 8.13
N SER A 205 0.98 37.10 7.38
CA SER A 205 1.20 38.53 7.19
C SER A 205 0.81 38.83 5.76
N ASN A 206 -0.46 39.21 5.60
CA ASN A 206 -0.91 40.25 4.66
C ASN A 206 -2.45 40.28 4.68
N ARG A 207 -3.00 40.68 5.81
CA ARG A 207 -4.23 41.43 5.82
C ARG A 207 -3.86 42.83 6.30
N GLU A 208 -3.28 43.63 5.40
CA GLU A 208 -3.44 45.07 5.54
C GLU A 208 -4.87 45.43 5.17
N PRO A 209 -5.61 46.10 6.06
CA PRO A 209 -6.89 46.70 5.67
C PRO A 209 -6.60 47.82 4.70
N ARG A 210 -7.05 47.73 3.47
CA ARG A 210 -7.12 48.88 2.58
C ARG A 210 -8.12 49.87 3.19
N GLN A 211 -7.59 51.00 3.62
CA GLN A 211 -8.37 52.18 3.91
C GLN A 211 -8.92 52.76 2.63
#